data_3baf1dc223b34c1f0d64a69b26f0cd1d
#
_entry.id   3baf1dc223b34c1f0d64a69b26f0cd1d
#
_cell.length_a   1.000
_cell.length_b   1.000
_cell.length_c   1.000
_cell.angle_alpha   90.00
_cell.angle_beta   90.00
_cell.angle_gamma   90.00
#
_symmetry.space_group_name_H-M   'P 1'
#
loop_
_entity.id
_entity.type
_entity.pdbx_description
1 polymer ?
#
loop_
_entity_poly.entity_id
_entity_poly.type
_entity_poly.pdbx_seq_one_letter_code
_entity_poly.pdbx_strand_id
1 'polypeptide(L)'
;MNVQYNLEQIEKQLKTHCEKGNISTLPNVIAVTKYVTIDRANDAYNAGIRHFGENRLEGFQLKKEALPDDIVMHFIGSLQTRKVKEVINEIDYFHALDRLKLAKEINKRAEHKIKCFVQVNVSGEDSKQGVALKDVNTFIETLEQYENIEVVGLMTMAPLTDDESYIKSLFQSLKNKRDEIKALNLNYAPCTELSMGMSNDFHLAAEEGASFVRIGTKLVGKEE
;
A
#
# COMPACT_ATOMS: atom_id res chain seq x y z
N MET A 1 20.31 15.17 3.00
CA MET A 1 19.65 14.08 3.74
C MET A 1 20.33 12.77 3.37
N ASN A 2 20.56 11.85 4.31
CA ASN A 2 21.18 10.55 4.04
C ASN A 2 20.11 9.46 4.06
N VAL A 3 19.72 8.99 2.88
CA VAL A 3 18.64 7.98 2.72
C VAL A 3 19.05 6.63 3.34
N GLN A 4 20.31 6.23 3.19
CA GLN A 4 20.83 5.00 3.80
C GLN A 4 20.67 5.01 5.32
N TYR A 5 21.11 6.08 5.97
CA TYR A 5 20.94 6.24 7.42
C TYR A 5 19.45 6.24 7.86
N ASN A 6 18.60 6.93 7.09
CA ASN A 6 17.17 6.95 7.40
C ASN A 6 16.55 5.55 7.30
N LEU A 7 16.93 4.79 6.27
CA LEU A 7 16.45 3.41 6.10
C LEU A 7 16.87 2.54 7.27
N GLU A 8 18.14 2.60 7.69
CA GLU A 8 18.63 1.85 8.85
C GLU A 8 17.87 2.18 10.14
N GLN A 9 17.53 3.46 10.35
CA GLN A 9 16.70 3.86 11.51
C GLN A 9 15.27 3.34 11.42
N ILE A 10 14.69 3.34 10.23
CA ILE A 10 13.35 2.79 9.98
C ILE A 10 13.35 1.27 10.21
N GLU A 11 14.30 0.54 9.64
CA GLU A 11 14.43 -0.91 9.81
C GLU A 11 14.61 -1.32 11.27
N LYS A 12 15.42 -0.56 12.01
CA LYS A 12 15.59 -0.77 13.46
C LYS A 12 14.27 -0.61 14.22
N GLN A 13 13.48 0.44 13.90
CA GLN A 13 12.17 0.64 14.52
C GLN A 13 11.20 -0.48 14.11
N LEU A 14 11.17 -0.88 12.84
CA LEU A 14 10.34 -1.98 12.37
C LEU A 14 10.63 -3.27 13.13
N LYS A 15 11.92 -3.62 13.28
CA LYS A 15 12.35 -4.80 14.03
C LYS A 15 11.87 -4.75 15.49
N THR A 16 12.14 -3.65 16.19
CA THR A 16 11.75 -3.47 17.58
C THR A 16 10.23 -3.60 17.77
N HIS A 17 9.45 -2.98 16.88
CA HIS A 17 7.99 -2.98 16.99
C HIS A 17 7.36 -4.30 16.52
N CYS A 18 7.94 -5.00 15.54
CA CYS A 18 7.53 -6.36 15.21
C CYS A 18 7.76 -7.32 16.39
N GLU A 19 8.91 -7.24 17.06
CA GLU A 19 9.19 -8.04 18.27
C GLU A 19 8.16 -7.74 19.38
N LYS A 20 7.84 -6.47 19.61
CA LYS A 20 6.81 -6.06 20.58
C LYS A 20 5.42 -6.60 20.25
N GLY A 21 5.07 -6.69 18.98
CA GLY A 21 3.80 -7.25 18.50
C GLY A 21 3.79 -8.78 18.34
N ASN A 22 4.90 -9.47 18.64
CA ASN A 22 5.10 -10.88 18.33
C ASN A 22 4.92 -11.24 16.85
N ILE A 23 5.35 -10.31 15.97
CA ILE A 23 5.32 -10.47 14.52
C ILE A 23 6.66 -11.00 14.04
N SER A 24 6.65 -12.16 13.36
CA SER A 24 7.86 -12.84 12.90
C SER A 24 8.42 -12.31 11.57
N THR A 25 7.60 -11.66 10.77
CA THR A 25 7.98 -11.17 9.43
C THR A 25 8.00 -9.65 9.41
N LEU A 26 9.15 -9.07 9.01
CA LEU A 26 9.27 -7.63 8.84
C LEU A 26 8.46 -7.17 7.61
N PRO A 27 7.80 -6.01 7.69
CA PRO A 27 7.14 -5.42 6.52
C PRO A 27 8.17 -4.95 5.49
N ASN A 28 7.80 -5.02 4.22
CA ASN A 28 8.55 -4.34 3.16
C ASN A 28 8.32 -2.84 3.22
N VAL A 29 9.40 -2.08 3.07
CA VAL A 29 9.33 -0.62 3.00
C VAL A 29 9.10 -0.21 1.55
N ILE A 30 7.98 0.44 1.29
CA ILE A 30 7.71 1.12 0.01
C ILE A 30 8.23 2.55 0.15
N ALA A 31 9.24 2.92 -0.65
CA ALA A 31 9.68 4.31 -0.74
C ALA A 31 8.66 5.13 -1.53
N VAL A 32 8.02 6.08 -0.87
CA VAL A 32 7.06 7.00 -1.51
C VAL A 32 7.81 8.21 -2.06
N THR A 33 7.99 8.23 -3.38
CA THR A 33 8.90 9.17 -4.08
C THR A 33 8.21 10.33 -4.78
N LYS A 34 6.94 10.57 -4.48
CA LYS A 34 6.08 11.57 -5.14
C LYS A 34 6.55 13.02 -5.06
N TYR A 35 7.40 13.35 -4.10
CA TYR A 35 7.89 14.72 -3.85
C TYR A 35 9.41 14.85 -3.98
N VAL A 36 10.06 13.91 -4.64
CA VAL A 36 11.51 13.92 -4.77
C VAL A 36 11.96 13.69 -6.21
N THR A 37 13.16 14.14 -6.48
CA THR A 37 13.83 13.99 -7.77
C THR A 37 14.17 12.52 -8.08
N ILE A 38 14.55 12.28 -9.34
CA ILE A 38 15.07 10.96 -9.77
C ILE A 38 16.34 10.61 -9.01
N ASP A 39 17.22 11.59 -8.78
CA ASP A 39 18.48 11.36 -8.04
C ASP A 39 18.18 10.86 -6.61
N ARG A 40 17.21 11.48 -5.94
CA ARG A 40 16.78 11.03 -4.61
C ARG A 40 16.14 9.64 -4.63
N ALA A 41 15.40 9.32 -5.67
CA ALA A 41 14.85 7.97 -5.83
C ALA A 41 15.97 6.93 -6.07
N ASN A 42 17.01 7.29 -6.84
CA ASN A 42 18.21 6.46 -7.00
C ASN A 42 18.98 6.27 -5.68
N ASP A 43 19.05 7.29 -4.82
CA ASP A 43 19.61 7.14 -3.48
C ASP A 43 18.88 6.04 -2.67
N ALA A 44 17.55 6.00 -2.77
CA ALA A 44 16.76 4.95 -2.12
C ALA A 44 17.01 3.56 -2.73
N TYR A 45 17.13 3.48 -4.05
CA TYR A 45 17.50 2.24 -4.73
C TYR A 45 18.89 1.74 -4.30
N ASN A 46 19.88 2.63 -4.27
CA ASN A 46 21.25 2.32 -3.86
C ASN A 46 21.34 1.94 -2.37
N ALA A 47 20.43 2.45 -1.53
CA ALA A 47 20.29 2.04 -0.14
C ALA A 47 19.69 0.63 0.04
N GLY A 48 19.24 -0.01 -1.04
CA GLY A 48 18.69 -1.36 -1.03
C GLY A 48 17.16 -1.46 -1.20
N ILE A 49 16.44 -0.34 -1.30
CA ILE A 49 15.01 -0.35 -1.58
C ILE A 49 14.74 -0.90 -2.98
N ARG A 50 13.73 -1.77 -3.07
CA ARG A 50 13.22 -2.29 -4.35
C ARG A 50 11.75 -1.99 -4.58
N HIS A 51 11.01 -1.63 -3.54
CA HIS A 51 9.60 -1.25 -3.60
C HIS A 51 9.44 0.27 -3.65
N PHE A 52 8.86 0.77 -4.73
CA PHE A 52 8.63 2.20 -4.95
C PHE A 52 7.15 2.49 -5.12
N GLY A 53 6.67 3.57 -4.50
CA GLY A 53 5.27 3.96 -4.50
C GLY A 53 5.05 5.36 -5.05
N GLU A 54 4.13 5.47 -6.00
CA GLU A 54 3.69 6.72 -6.61
C GLU A 54 2.18 6.88 -6.54
N ASN A 55 1.72 8.11 -6.45
CA ASN A 55 0.28 8.42 -6.37
C ASN A 55 -0.25 9.25 -7.54
N ARG A 56 0.61 9.57 -8.51
CA ARG A 56 0.28 10.32 -9.73
C ARG A 56 0.97 9.70 -10.93
N LEU A 57 0.31 9.76 -12.10
CA LEU A 57 0.84 9.18 -13.34
C LEU A 57 2.18 9.76 -13.76
N GLU A 58 2.31 11.09 -13.71
CA GLU A 58 3.54 11.77 -14.13
C GLU A 58 4.75 11.28 -13.31
N GLY A 59 4.62 11.26 -11.99
CA GLY A 59 5.67 10.75 -11.09
C GLY A 59 5.97 9.28 -11.32
N PHE A 60 4.92 8.48 -11.55
CA PHE A 60 5.05 7.06 -11.86
C PHE A 60 5.86 6.83 -13.15
N GLN A 61 5.49 7.46 -14.25
CA GLN A 61 6.17 7.31 -15.54
C GLN A 61 7.65 7.69 -15.45
N LEU A 62 7.95 8.84 -14.87
CA LEU A 62 9.31 9.32 -14.67
C LEU A 62 10.18 8.35 -13.86
N LYS A 63 9.64 7.77 -12.78
CA LYS A 63 10.39 6.85 -11.93
C LYS A 63 10.54 5.49 -12.59
N LYS A 64 9.51 5.01 -13.30
CA LYS A 64 9.55 3.74 -14.05
C LYS A 64 10.62 3.76 -15.13
N GLU A 65 10.78 4.87 -15.84
CA GLU A 65 11.78 5.04 -16.89
C GLU A 65 13.21 5.20 -16.35
N ALA A 66 13.36 5.81 -15.17
CA ALA A 66 14.65 6.21 -14.64
C ALA A 66 15.29 5.21 -13.69
N LEU A 67 14.49 4.39 -13.02
CA LEU A 67 14.98 3.39 -12.07
C LEU A 67 15.24 2.04 -12.76
N PRO A 68 16.15 1.20 -12.22
CA PRO A 68 16.41 -0.12 -12.78
C PRO A 68 15.19 -1.03 -12.83
N ASP A 69 15.20 -2.02 -13.74
CA ASP A 69 14.07 -2.91 -14.02
C ASP A 69 13.74 -3.90 -12.90
N ASP A 70 14.62 -4.08 -11.91
CA ASP A 70 14.42 -4.99 -10.78
C ASP A 70 13.58 -4.37 -9.63
N ILE A 71 13.00 -3.19 -9.85
CA ILE A 71 12.09 -2.57 -8.89
C ILE A 71 10.68 -3.13 -8.98
N VAL A 72 9.97 -3.06 -7.85
CA VAL A 72 8.55 -3.37 -7.73
C VAL A 72 7.78 -2.05 -7.61
N MET A 73 6.92 -1.78 -8.60
CA MET A 73 6.16 -0.53 -8.66
C MET A 73 4.78 -0.67 -8.05
N HIS A 74 4.49 0.20 -7.10
CA HIS A 74 3.21 0.32 -6.43
C HIS A 74 2.53 1.63 -6.81
N PHE A 75 1.31 1.55 -7.32
CA PHE A 75 0.46 2.72 -7.43
C PHE A 75 -0.42 2.82 -6.19
N ILE A 76 -0.16 3.83 -5.37
CA ILE A 76 -0.72 3.96 -4.02
C ILE A 76 -1.78 5.06 -3.88
N GLY A 77 -2.06 5.80 -4.95
CA GLY A 77 -3.04 6.87 -4.98
C GLY A 77 -4.37 6.48 -5.61
N SER A 78 -5.37 7.34 -5.45
CA SER A 78 -6.62 7.22 -6.17
C SER A 78 -6.40 7.26 -7.67
N LEU A 79 -7.08 6.39 -8.40
CA LEU A 79 -6.98 6.28 -9.85
C LEU A 79 -8.33 6.56 -10.49
N GLN A 80 -8.38 7.58 -11.34
CA GLN A 80 -9.57 7.85 -12.15
C GLN A 80 -9.71 6.76 -13.22
N THR A 81 -10.93 6.30 -13.48
CA THR A 81 -11.19 5.23 -14.46
C THR A 81 -10.60 5.52 -15.85
N ARG A 82 -10.66 6.76 -16.31
CA ARG A 82 -10.08 7.18 -17.61
C ARG A 82 -8.56 7.02 -17.69
N LYS A 83 -7.88 7.00 -16.55
CA LYS A 83 -6.42 6.92 -16.41
C LYS A 83 -5.90 5.50 -16.25
N VAL A 84 -6.78 4.52 -16.01
CA VAL A 84 -6.39 3.12 -15.78
C VAL A 84 -5.50 2.59 -16.92
N LYS A 85 -5.87 2.84 -18.17
CA LYS A 85 -5.13 2.38 -19.35
C LYS A 85 -3.67 2.87 -19.42
N GLU A 86 -3.34 3.97 -18.72
CA GLU A 86 -2.03 4.59 -18.76
C GLU A 86 -1.04 3.95 -17.75
N VAL A 87 -1.53 3.13 -16.82
CA VAL A 87 -0.71 2.67 -15.70
C VAL A 87 -0.86 1.18 -15.39
N ILE A 88 -2.02 0.58 -15.68
CA ILE A 88 -2.38 -0.71 -15.07
C ILE A 88 -1.46 -1.87 -15.46
N ASN A 89 -0.93 -1.88 -16.68
CA ASN A 89 -0.03 -2.92 -17.15
C ASN A 89 1.44 -2.67 -16.81
N GLU A 90 1.75 -1.52 -16.23
CA GLU A 90 3.09 -1.10 -15.84
C GLU A 90 3.37 -1.21 -14.34
N ILE A 91 2.35 -1.50 -13.53
CA ILE A 91 2.46 -1.64 -12.08
C ILE A 91 2.43 -3.10 -11.64
N ASP A 92 3.06 -3.37 -10.48
CA ASP A 92 3.01 -4.68 -9.82
C ASP A 92 1.88 -4.74 -8.80
N TYR A 93 1.60 -3.63 -8.12
CA TYR A 93 0.56 -3.54 -7.08
C TYR A 93 -0.25 -2.26 -7.22
N PHE A 94 -1.57 -2.38 -7.06
CA PHE A 94 -2.50 -1.26 -6.94
C PHE A 94 -3.12 -1.24 -5.54
N HIS A 95 -3.01 -0.13 -4.80
CA HIS A 95 -3.37 -0.08 -3.38
C HIS A 95 -4.72 0.61 -3.07
N ALA A 96 -5.39 1.18 -4.07
CA ALA A 96 -6.56 2.03 -3.85
C ALA A 96 -7.83 1.52 -4.54
N LEU A 97 -8.02 0.21 -4.56
CA LEU A 97 -9.24 -0.39 -5.11
C LEU A 97 -10.39 -0.21 -4.12
N ASP A 98 -11.34 0.66 -4.44
CA ASP A 98 -12.41 1.07 -3.53
C ASP A 98 -13.81 1.15 -4.16
N ARG A 99 -13.95 0.84 -5.45
CA ARG A 99 -15.23 0.90 -6.16
C ARG A 99 -15.31 -0.02 -7.37
N LEU A 100 -16.48 -0.56 -7.64
CA LEU A 100 -16.71 -1.53 -8.72
C LEU A 100 -16.48 -0.96 -10.11
N LYS A 101 -16.78 0.33 -10.33
CA LYS A 101 -16.50 0.99 -11.60
C LYS A 101 -15.01 0.98 -11.96
N LEU A 102 -14.16 1.17 -10.96
CA LEU A 102 -12.71 1.08 -11.12
C LEU A 102 -12.27 -0.36 -11.37
N ALA A 103 -12.79 -1.31 -10.59
CA ALA A 103 -12.51 -2.73 -10.78
C ALA A 103 -12.85 -3.21 -12.20
N LYS A 104 -14.01 -2.82 -12.70
CA LYS A 104 -14.45 -3.12 -14.07
C LYS A 104 -13.47 -2.59 -15.13
N GLU A 105 -13.02 -1.35 -14.98
CA GLU A 105 -12.09 -0.74 -15.94
C GLU A 105 -10.69 -1.38 -15.83
N ILE A 106 -10.21 -1.69 -14.63
CA ILE A 106 -8.96 -2.44 -14.42
C ILE A 106 -9.05 -3.78 -15.13
N ASN A 107 -10.10 -4.56 -14.88
CA ASN A 107 -10.28 -5.88 -15.50
C ASN A 107 -10.31 -5.80 -17.02
N LYS A 108 -10.93 -4.75 -17.57
CA LYS A 108 -11.02 -4.53 -19.03
C LYS A 108 -9.68 -4.20 -19.66
N ARG A 109 -8.80 -3.47 -18.96
CA ARG A 109 -7.53 -2.95 -19.51
C ARG A 109 -6.33 -3.81 -19.17
N ALA A 110 -6.42 -4.61 -18.13
CA ALA A 110 -5.32 -5.45 -17.69
C ALA A 110 -5.06 -6.58 -18.68
N GLU A 111 -3.79 -6.77 -19.02
CA GLU A 111 -3.28 -7.86 -19.88
C GLU A 111 -2.81 -9.07 -19.05
N HIS A 112 -2.77 -8.92 -17.74
CA HIS A 112 -2.43 -9.95 -16.76
C HIS A 112 -3.16 -9.70 -15.45
N LYS A 113 -3.07 -10.63 -14.49
CA LYS A 113 -3.65 -10.43 -13.16
C LYS A 113 -2.93 -9.31 -12.42
N ILE A 114 -3.71 -8.34 -11.94
CA ILE A 114 -3.22 -7.20 -11.15
C ILE A 114 -3.42 -7.49 -9.67
N LYS A 115 -2.34 -7.42 -8.93
CA LYS A 115 -2.37 -7.53 -7.46
C LYS A 115 -2.94 -6.25 -6.87
N CYS A 116 -4.12 -6.35 -6.27
CA CYS A 116 -4.85 -5.21 -5.72
C CYS A 116 -4.98 -5.34 -4.20
N PHE A 117 -4.84 -4.20 -3.53
CA PHE A 117 -5.33 -4.01 -2.17
C PHE A 117 -6.68 -3.30 -2.24
N VAL A 118 -7.67 -3.81 -1.53
CA VAL A 118 -8.91 -3.08 -1.30
C VAL A 118 -8.65 -2.03 -0.24
N GLN A 119 -8.88 -0.76 -0.60
CA GLN A 119 -8.76 0.34 0.36
C GLN A 119 -10.01 0.39 1.24
N VAL A 120 -9.78 0.38 2.55
CA VAL A 120 -10.83 0.36 3.57
C VAL A 120 -10.80 1.64 4.38
N ASN A 121 -11.96 2.26 4.53
CA ASN A 121 -12.18 3.36 5.46
C ASN A 121 -12.52 2.78 6.85
N VAL A 122 -11.49 2.55 7.67
CA VAL A 122 -11.65 1.93 8.98
C VAL A 122 -12.16 2.91 10.03
N SER A 123 -11.78 4.20 9.93
CA SER A 123 -12.20 5.22 10.91
C SER A 123 -13.68 5.60 10.81
N GLY A 124 -14.33 5.31 9.67
CA GLY A 124 -15.73 5.65 9.43
C GLY A 124 -15.99 7.14 9.14
N GLU A 125 -14.94 7.92 8.87
CA GLU A 125 -15.08 9.32 8.50
C GLU A 125 -15.63 9.46 7.07
N ASP A 126 -16.77 10.13 6.90
CA ASP A 126 -17.45 10.29 5.60
C ASP A 126 -16.58 10.97 4.52
N SER A 127 -15.64 11.81 4.94
CA SER A 127 -14.72 12.52 4.04
C SER A 127 -13.58 11.66 3.50
N LYS A 128 -13.37 10.46 4.02
CA LYS A 128 -12.30 9.57 3.61
C LYS A 128 -12.70 8.59 2.52
N GLN A 129 -11.74 8.31 1.65
CA GLN A 129 -11.87 7.29 0.62
C GLN A 129 -11.76 5.89 1.21
N GLY A 130 -12.30 4.93 0.48
CA GLY A 130 -12.25 3.52 0.85
C GLY A 130 -13.64 2.93 1.08
N VAL A 131 -13.70 1.62 1.00
CA VAL A 131 -14.90 0.84 1.29
C VAL A 131 -15.15 0.88 2.81
N ALA A 132 -16.38 1.10 3.24
CA ALA A 132 -16.70 1.03 4.65
C ALA A 132 -16.41 -0.38 5.20
N LEU A 133 -15.90 -0.47 6.42
CA LEU A 133 -15.48 -1.74 7.01
C LEU A 133 -16.57 -2.83 6.97
N LYS A 134 -17.83 -2.44 7.19
CA LYS A 134 -18.99 -3.34 7.13
C LYS A 134 -19.29 -3.88 5.74
N ASP A 135 -18.86 -3.19 4.69
CA ASP A 135 -19.19 -3.49 3.29
C ASP A 135 -18.05 -4.24 2.57
N VAL A 136 -16.92 -4.48 3.24
CA VAL A 136 -15.72 -5.10 2.62
C VAL A 136 -16.02 -6.49 2.08
N ASN A 137 -16.73 -7.34 2.83
CA ASN A 137 -17.05 -8.70 2.40
C ASN A 137 -17.87 -8.67 1.11
N THR A 138 -18.97 -7.93 1.09
CA THR A 138 -19.86 -7.81 -0.09
C THR A 138 -19.09 -7.22 -1.28
N PHE A 139 -18.24 -6.23 -1.05
CA PHE A 139 -17.40 -5.66 -2.10
C PHE A 139 -16.45 -6.71 -2.71
N ILE A 140 -15.74 -7.48 -1.88
CA ILE A 140 -14.82 -8.53 -2.32
C ILE A 140 -15.57 -9.66 -3.05
N GLU A 141 -16.72 -10.09 -2.55
CA GLU A 141 -17.55 -11.09 -3.25
C GLU A 141 -17.91 -10.65 -4.67
N THR A 142 -18.21 -9.38 -4.87
CA THR A 142 -18.53 -8.83 -6.20
C THR A 142 -17.32 -8.87 -7.16
N LEU A 143 -16.09 -8.89 -6.63
CA LEU A 143 -14.87 -8.94 -7.44
C LEU A 143 -14.61 -10.31 -8.09
N GLU A 144 -15.28 -11.38 -7.69
CA GLU A 144 -15.16 -12.70 -8.28
C GLU A 144 -15.34 -12.72 -9.81
N GLN A 145 -16.19 -11.83 -10.31
CA GLN A 145 -16.46 -11.71 -11.75
C GLN A 145 -15.30 -11.12 -12.58
N TYR A 146 -14.24 -10.60 -11.92
CA TYR A 146 -13.14 -9.91 -12.59
C TYR A 146 -11.87 -10.75 -12.57
N GLU A 147 -11.64 -11.49 -13.64
CA GLU A 147 -10.55 -12.49 -13.76
C GLU A 147 -9.13 -11.89 -13.64
N ASN A 148 -8.97 -10.62 -14.03
CA ASN A 148 -7.68 -9.91 -13.98
C ASN A 148 -7.42 -9.16 -12.68
N ILE A 149 -8.25 -9.38 -11.65
CA ILE A 149 -8.05 -8.80 -10.32
C ILE A 149 -7.74 -9.92 -9.33
N GLU A 150 -6.64 -9.78 -8.61
CA GLU A 150 -6.31 -10.59 -7.43
C GLU A 150 -6.29 -9.69 -6.21
N VAL A 151 -7.17 -9.95 -5.24
CA VAL A 151 -7.17 -9.22 -3.97
C VAL A 151 -6.12 -9.84 -3.05
N VAL A 152 -4.92 -9.27 -3.05
CA VAL A 152 -3.80 -9.77 -2.24
C VAL A 152 -3.90 -9.34 -0.78
N GLY A 153 -4.65 -8.29 -0.49
CA GLY A 153 -4.81 -7.80 0.87
C GLY A 153 -5.71 -6.57 0.99
N LEU A 154 -5.67 -5.96 2.17
CA LEU A 154 -6.38 -4.74 2.51
C LEU A 154 -5.41 -3.59 2.78
N MET A 155 -5.83 -2.38 2.49
CA MET A 155 -5.07 -1.16 2.72
C MET A 155 -5.90 -0.15 3.51
N THR A 156 -5.26 0.57 4.41
CA THR A 156 -5.87 1.74 5.04
C THR A 156 -4.83 2.84 5.30
N MET A 157 -5.34 4.04 5.46
CA MET A 157 -4.62 5.20 5.98
C MET A 157 -5.28 5.65 7.29
N ALA A 158 -4.52 5.64 8.37
CA ALA A 158 -5.00 6.16 9.65
C ALA A 158 -5.12 7.70 9.60
N PRO A 159 -6.01 8.30 10.39
CA PRO A 159 -6.07 9.75 10.55
C PRO A 159 -4.78 10.29 11.18
N LEU A 160 -4.49 11.57 10.90
CA LEU A 160 -3.39 12.27 11.55
C LEU A 160 -3.81 12.64 12.98
N THR A 161 -3.28 11.91 13.95
CA THR A 161 -3.53 12.13 15.39
C THR A 161 -2.33 11.61 16.19
N ASP A 162 -2.16 12.14 17.40
CA ASP A 162 -1.17 11.68 18.36
C ASP A 162 -1.70 10.54 19.26
N ASP A 163 -2.95 10.13 19.10
CA ASP A 163 -3.54 9.02 19.84
C ASP A 163 -3.11 7.68 19.24
N GLU A 164 -1.97 7.17 19.71
CA GLU A 164 -1.42 5.89 19.26
C GLU A 164 -2.36 4.70 19.53
N SER A 165 -3.08 4.73 20.65
CA SER A 165 -4.03 3.66 20.98
C SER A 165 -5.17 3.60 19.98
N TYR A 166 -5.67 4.76 19.55
CA TYR A 166 -6.68 4.85 18.51
C TYR A 166 -6.15 4.36 17.17
N ILE A 167 -4.95 4.81 16.74
CA ILE A 167 -4.32 4.34 15.49
C ILE A 167 -4.15 2.81 15.51
N LYS A 168 -3.63 2.25 16.61
CA LYS A 168 -3.48 0.78 16.74
C LYS A 168 -4.81 0.07 16.62
N SER A 169 -5.87 0.58 17.22
CA SER A 169 -7.21 -0.02 17.11
C SER A 169 -7.71 -0.08 15.68
N LEU A 170 -7.41 0.94 14.87
CA LEU A 170 -7.74 0.96 13.44
C LEU A 170 -6.96 -0.11 12.65
N PHE A 171 -5.66 -0.22 12.89
CA PHE A 171 -4.83 -1.25 12.24
C PHE A 171 -5.24 -2.66 12.65
N GLN A 172 -5.60 -2.84 13.92
CA GLN A 172 -6.13 -4.11 14.43
C GLN A 172 -7.47 -4.48 13.78
N SER A 173 -8.35 -3.50 13.59
CA SER A 173 -9.62 -3.72 12.87
C SER A 173 -9.39 -4.15 11.41
N LEU A 174 -8.43 -3.55 10.73
CA LEU A 174 -8.06 -3.94 9.36
C LEU A 174 -7.47 -5.37 9.33
N LYS A 175 -6.59 -5.69 10.26
CA LYS A 175 -6.01 -7.04 10.42
C LYS A 175 -7.10 -8.08 10.64
N ASN A 176 -8.04 -7.82 11.53
CA ASN A 176 -9.16 -8.74 11.81
C ASN A 176 -10.01 -8.96 10.56
N LYS A 177 -10.29 -7.90 9.80
CA LYS A 177 -11.03 -8.00 8.53
C LYS A 177 -10.24 -8.79 7.49
N ARG A 178 -8.93 -8.57 7.35
CA ARG A 178 -8.06 -9.35 6.48
C ARG A 178 -8.12 -10.83 6.83
N ASP A 179 -8.01 -11.17 8.12
CA ASP A 179 -8.04 -12.55 8.59
C ASP A 179 -9.40 -13.21 8.32
N GLU A 180 -10.50 -12.48 8.48
CA GLU A 180 -11.85 -12.92 8.13
C GLU A 180 -11.95 -13.28 6.64
N ILE A 181 -11.49 -12.38 5.74
CA ILE A 181 -11.52 -12.64 4.29
C ILE A 181 -10.59 -13.80 3.92
N LYS A 182 -9.38 -13.83 4.47
CA LYS A 182 -8.41 -14.92 4.24
C LYS A 182 -8.99 -16.28 4.58
N ALA A 183 -9.75 -16.39 5.67
CA ALA A 183 -10.38 -17.63 6.11
C ALA A 183 -11.45 -18.17 5.14
N LEU A 184 -11.96 -17.34 4.22
CA LEU A 184 -12.90 -17.77 3.19
C LEU A 184 -12.23 -18.59 2.07
N ASN A 185 -10.89 -18.59 1.98
CA ASN A 185 -10.10 -19.32 0.98
C ASN A 185 -10.55 -19.06 -0.47
N LEU A 186 -10.82 -17.80 -0.81
CA LEU A 186 -11.24 -17.39 -2.14
C LEU A 186 -10.03 -17.36 -3.11
N ASN A 187 -10.11 -18.06 -4.23
CA ASN A 187 -9.00 -18.14 -5.19
C ASN A 187 -8.59 -16.78 -5.75
N TYR A 188 -9.55 -15.87 -5.97
CA TYR A 188 -9.32 -14.53 -6.48
C TYR A 188 -8.96 -13.51 -5.38
N ALA A 189 -9.13 -13.89 -4.11
CA ALA A 189 -8.89 -13.03 -2.96
C ALA A 189 -8.19 -13.80 -1.83
N PRO A 190 -6.91 -14.19 -2.00
CA PRO A 190 -6.13 -14.84 -0.94
C PRO A 190 -5.98 -13.96 0.30
N CYS A 191 -5.99 -12.65 0.13
CA CYS A 191 -6.04 -11.62 1.17
C CYS A 191 -5.08 -11.89 2.34
N THR A 192 -3.81 -12.10 2.02
CA THR A 192 -2.78 -12.40 3.02
C THR A 192 -2.07 -11.16 3.54
N GLU A 193 -2.13 -10.05 2.80
CA GLU A 193 -1.30 -8.88 2.98
C GLU A 193 -2.06 -7.72 3.63
N LEU A 194 -1.30 -6.84 4.32
CA LEU A 194 -1.77 -5.58 4.87
C LEU A 194 -0.87 -4.44 4.43
N SER A 195 -1.41 -3.48 3.69
CA SER A 195 -0.77 -2.22 3.37
C SER A 195 -1.27 -1.15 4.33
N MET A 196 -0.52 -0.85 5.36
CA MET A 196 -0.86 0.12 6.37
C MET A 196 0.40 0.65 7.05
N GLY A 197 0.34 1.89 7.53
CA GLY A 197 1.48 2.58 8.12
C GLY A 197 2.21 3.48 7.14
N MET A 198 2.43 4.71 7.57
CA MET A 198 3.17 5.76 6.87
C MET A 198 4.24 6.36 7.79
N SER A 199 4.88 7.45 7.39
CA SER A 199 6.02 8.05 8.13
C SER A 199 5.76 8.27 9.63
N ASN A 200 4.52 8.57 10.04
CA ASN A 200 4.21 8.88 11.42
C ASN A 200 3.74 7.68 12.26
N ASP A 201 3.26 6.61 11.64
CA ASP A 201 2.58 5.51 12.33
C ASP A 201 3.03 4.09 11.89
N PHE A 202 4.07 4.00 11.04
CA PHE A 202 4.55 2.71 10.53
C PHE A 202 5.01 1.74 11.64
N HIS A 203 5.50 2.26 12.75
CA HIS A 203 5.92 1.47 13.90
C HIS A 203 4.71 0.78 14.57
N LEU A 204 3.56 1.46 14.67
CA LEU A 204 2.32 0.88 15.18
C LEU A 204 1.75 -0.16 14.20
N ALA A 205 1.84 0.11 12.89
CA ALA A 205 1.45 -0.84 11.85
C ALA A 205 2.31 -2.12 11.91
N ALA A 206 3.60 -1.99 12.20
CA ALA A 206 4.50 -3.13 12.38
C ALA A 206 4.09 -4.02 13.56
N GLU A 207 3.68 -3.44 14.68
CA GLU A 207 3.15 -4.19 15.84
C GLU A 207 1.90 -5.01 15.48
N GLU A 208 1.10 -4.54 14.53
CA GLU A 208 -0.14 -5.19 14.09
C GLU A 208 0.03 -6.09 12.85
N GLY A 209 1.26 -6.27 12.36
CA GLY A 209 1.57 -7.22 11.30
C GLY A 209 1.40 -6.68 9.88
N ALA A 210 1.67 -5.40 9.64
CA ALA A 210 1.75 -4.85 8.30
C ALA A 210 2.70 -5.65 7.41
N SER A 211 2.31 -5.90 6.16
CA SER A 211 3.16 -6.52 5.13
C SER A 211 3.96 -5.46 4.37
N PHE A 212 3.33 -4.29 4.17
CA PHE A 212 3.92 -3.12 3.53
C PHE A 212 3.67 -1.88 4.37
N VAL A 213 4.72 -1.07 4.53
CA VAL A 213 4.64 0.29 5.07
C VAL A 213 5.06 1.28 3.99
N ARG A 214 4.36 2.40 3.87
CA ARG A 214 4.55 3.40 2.81
C ARG A 214 5.21 4.64 3.39
N ILE A 215 6.51 4.78 3.21
CA ILE A 215 7.31 5.81 3.88
C ILE A 215 7.87 6.81 2.87
N GLY A 216 7.48 8.06 2.99
CA GLY A 216 7.93 9.17 2.16
C GLY A 216 8.94 10.05 2.90
N THR A 217 8.46 11.11 3.51
CA THR A 217 9.29 12.19 4.08
C THR A 217 10.34 11.71 5.09
N LYS A 218 10.04 10.69 5.88
CA LYS A 218 10.98 10.15 6.86
C LYS A 218 12.15 9.39 6.20
N LEU A 219 11.94 8.82 5.02
CA LEU A 219 12.95 8.06 4.28
C LEU A 219 13.71 8.94 3.28
N VAL A 220 12.98 9.54 2.34
CA VAL A 220 13.55 10.27 1.20
C VAL A 220 13.45 11.80 1.33
N GLY A 221 12.75 12.30 2.33
CA GLY A 221 12.54 13.73 2.50
C GLY A 221 11.47 14.30 1.57
N LYS A 222 11.53 15.61 1.42
CA LYS A 222 10.73 16.38 0.48
C LYS A 222 11.67 17.37 -0.21
N GLU A 223 11.62 17.38 -1.51
CA GLU A 223 12.33 18.36 -2.34
C GLU A 223 11.28 19.32 -2.95
N GLU A 224 11.55 20.62 -2.93
CA GLU A 224 10.64 21.64 -3.45
C GLU A 224 10.79 21.79 -4.97
#